data_9d0590b11b61858bcee430e4f91178f9
#
_entry.id   9d0590b11b61858bcee430e4f91178f9
#
_cell.length_a   1.000
_cell.length_b   1.000
_cell.length_c   1.000
_cell.angle_alpha   90.00
_cell.angle_beta   90.00
_cell.angle_gamma   90.00
#
_symmetry.space_group_name_H-M   'P 1'
#
loop_
_entity.id
_entity.type
_entity.pdbx_description
1 polymer ?
#
loop_
_entity_poly.entity_id
_entity_poly.type
_entity_poly.pdbx_seq_one_letter_code
_entity_poly.pdbx_strand_id
1 'polypeptide(L)'
;MEETTEEINYGKELIKCKISMLYFVEHYIKIPVPGGFVTQKESDIWNATRKYKDLIKCLDSSDVDNIVFMASRQHGKTTTIAQAILHYLLFYPGLKIEFLTLTKKNAEDVIERIKFMYDNLPEWLRNISKPKGKIFDKKTYLEFDNGARFNSRYISGNISPDQISRGMSVPLLWIDEAAFIPHMEDAW
;
A
#
# COMPACT_ATOMS: atom_id res chain seq x y z
N MET A 1 17.81 37.82 -1.36
CA MET A 1 16.54 37.20 -0.97
C MET A 1 16.91 35.91 -0.26
N GLU A 2 16.93 35.95 1.04
CA GLU A 2 17.18 34.75 1.88
C GLU A 2 15.92 33.87 1.80
N GLU A 3 16.05 32.70 1.22
CA GLU A 3 15.07 31.64 1.39
C GLU A 3 15.12 31.19 2.87
N THR A 4 14.19 31.65 3.65
CA THR A 4 13.93 31.09 4.99
C THR A 4 13.55 29.64 4.85
N THR A 5 14.53 28.75 5.05
CA THR A 5 14.29 27.32 5.22
C THR A 5 13.44 27.17 6.48
N GLU A 6 12.12 27.03 6.34
CA GLU A 6 11.27 26.67 7.48
C GLU A 6 11.79 25.33 8.04
N GLU A 7 12.29 25.35 9.26
CA GLU A 7 12.67 24.13 9.98
C GLU A 7 11.44 23.22 10.07
N ILE A 8 11.48 22.11 9.37
CA ILE A 8 10.40 21.12 9.38
C ILE A 8 10.24 20.61 10.82
N ASN A 9 9.13 20.92 11.44
CA ASN A 9 8.79 20.32 12.72
C ASN A 9 8.35 18.87 12.50
N TYR A 10 9.31 17.94 12.52
CA TYR A 10 9.09 16.51 12.25
C TYR A 10 7.98 15.90 13.11
N GLY A 11 7.80 16.34 14.34
CA GLY A 11 6.72 15.85 15.20
C GLY A 11 5.33 16.18 14.67
N LYS A 12 5.14 17.41 14.21
CA LYS A 12 3.86 17.84 13.61
C LYS A 12 3.63 17.14 12.27
N GLU A 13 4.67 17.01 11.45
CA GLU A 13 4.57 16.30 10.16
C GLU A 13 4.26 14.82 10.34
N LEU A 14 4.85 14.18 11.33
CA LEU A 14 4.57 12.78 11.67
C LEU A 14 3.08 12.59 12.05
N ILE A 15 2.54 13.49 12.85
CA ILE A 15 1.13 13.45 13.25
C ILE A 15 0.23 13.60 12.01
N LYS A 16 0.51 14.53 11.11
CA LYS A 16 -0.25 14.71 9.87
C LYS A 16 -0.23 13.44 9.00
N CYS A 17 0.95 12.85 8.83
CA CYS A 17 1.10 11.60 8.07
C CYS A 17 0.33 10.44 8.70
N LYS A 18 0.33 10.33 10.03
CA LYS A 18 -0.37 9.27 10.74
C LYS A 18 -1.89 9.44 10.69
N ILE A 19 -2.38 10.66 10.84
CA ILE A 19 -3.83 10.95 10.90
C ILE A 19 -4.46 10.94 9.50
N SER A 20 -3.70 11.29 8.46
CA SER A 20 -4.20 11.35 7.09
C SER A 20 -3.32 10.58 6.14
N MET A 21 -3.81 9.41 5.73
CA MET A 21 -3.17 8.61 4.68
C MET A 21 -3.06 9.40 3.38
N LEU A 22 -4.07 10.19 3.02
CA LEU A 22 -4.04 11.04 1.84
C LEU A 22 -2.89 12.05 1.90
N TYR A 23 -2.70 12.71 3.06
CA TYR A 23 -1.59 13.64 3.26
C TYR A 23 -0.24 12.95 3.06
N PHE A 24 -0.04 11.80 3.69
CA PHE A 24 1.17 11.00 3.54
C PHE A 24 1.44 10.63 2.08
N VAL A 25 0.42 10.12 1.39
CA VAL A 25 0.53 9.71 -0.01
C VAL A 25 0.89 10.90 -0.91
N GLU A 26 0.21 12.02 -0.78
CA GLU A 26 0.43 13.18 -1.65
C GLU A 26 1.78 13.86 -1.44
N HIS A 27 2.30 13.91 -0.21
CA HIS A 27 3.49 14.71 0.09
C HIS A 27 4.79 13.89 0.14
N TYR A 28 4.71 12.60 0.45
CA TYR A 28 5.92 11.81 0.72
C TYR A 28 6.11 10.61 -0.20
N ILE A 29 5.05 10.11 -0.84
CA ILE A 29 5.21 9.00 -1.78
C ILE A 29 5.73 9.51 -3.11
N LYS A 30 6.85 8.92 -3.54
CA LYS A 30 7.42 9.15 -4.88
C LYS A 30 7.01 8.05 -5.83
N ILE A 31 6.70 8.44 -7.05
CA ILE A 31 6.40 7.55 -8.17
C ILE A 31 7.40 7.76 -9.31
N PRO A 32 7.77 6.69 -10.02
CA PRO A 32 8.66 6.82 -11.17
C PRO A 32 7.92 7.49 -12.34
N VAL A 33 8.61 8.41 -12.98
CA VAL A 33 8.21 9.05 -14.24
C VAL A 33 9.36 9.05 -15.22
N PRO A 34 9.15 9.23 -16.51
CA PRO A 34 10.24 9.40 -17.46
C PRO A 34 11.18 10.53 -17.01
N GLY A 35 12.45 10.19 -16.81
CA GLY A 35 13.48 11.14 -16.40
C GLY A 35 13.69 11.29 -14.88
N GLY A 36 12.94 10.54 -14.02
CA GLY A 36 13.16 10.59 -12.58
C GLY A 36 11.98 10.18 -11.73
N PHE A 37 11.74 10.92 -10.67
CA PHE A 37 10.66 10.67 -9.72
C PHE A 37 9.93 11.97 -9.39
N VAL A 38 8.64 11.90 -9.20
CA VAL A 38 7.80 13.00 -8.69
C VAL A 38 7.06 12.56 -7.45
N THR A 39 6.66 13.50 -6.60
CA THR A 39 5.71 13.19 -5.53
C THR A 39 4.36 12.84 -6.12
N GLN A 40 3.54 12.10 -5.37
CA GLN A 40 2.21 11.75 -5.85
C GLN A 40 1.37 13.01 -6.13
N LYS A 41 1.53 14.07 -5.34
CA LYS A 41 0.85 15.36 -5.53
C LYS A 41 1.21 16.02 -6.86
N GLU A 42 2.43 15.84 -7.36
CA GLU A 42 2.90 16.39 -8.62
C GLU A 42 2.51 15.56 -9.85
N SER A 43 1.94 14.37 -9.63
CA SER A 43 1.54 13.46 -10.71
C SER A 43 0.28 13.93 -11.41
N ASP A 44 0.35 14.13 -12.72
CA ASP A 44 -0.80 14.47 -13.56
C ASP A 44 -1.90 13.40 -13.52
N ILE A 45 -1.51 12.12 -13.53
CA ILE A 45 -2.45 11.00 -13.46
C ILE A 45 -3.21 11.03 -12.14
N TRP A 46 -2.54 11.28 -11.03
CA TRP A 46 -3.15 11.40 -9.72
C TRP A 46 -4.13 12.58 -9.65
N ASN A 47 -3.72 13.72 -10.17
CA ASN A 47 -4.54 14.92 -10.16
C ASN A 47 -5.75 14.82 -11.09
N ALA A 48 -5.60 14.15 -12.23
CA ALA A 48 -6.69 13.90 -13.18
C ALA A 48 -7.70 12.83 -12.70
N THR A 49 -7.35 12.02 -11.67
CA THR A 49 -8.14 10.83 -11.31
C THR A 49 -8.61 10.89 -9.86
N ARG A 50 -9.68 11.66 -9.61
CA ARG A 50 -10.28 11.84 -8.27
C ARG A 50 -10.58 10.52 -7.52
N LYS A 51 -11.02 9.49 -8.22
CA LYS A 51 -11.41 8.19 -7.63
C LYS A 51 -10.30 7.51 -6.82
N TYR A 52 -9.03 7.78 -7.09
CA TYR A 52 -7.92 7.24 -6.28
C TYR A 52 -7.79 7.97 -4.95
N LYS A 53 -8.01 9.27 -4.93
CA LYS A 53 -8.08 10.06 -3.70
C LYS A 53 -9.26 9.61 -2.83
N ASP A 54 -10.40 9.34 -3.48
CA ASP A 54 -11.58 8.85 -2.79
C ASP A 54 -11.35 7.44 -2.23
N LEU A 55 -10.66 6.54 -2.96
CA LEU A 55 -10.26 5.23 -2.44
C LEU A 55 -9.37 5.35 -1.21
N ILE A 56 -8.34 6.20 -1.25
CA ILE A 56 -7.46 6.43 -0.09
C ILE A 56 -8.25 6.96 1.10
N LYS A 57 -9.20 7.87 0.90
CA LYS A 57 -10.06 8.38 1.99
C LYS A 57 -10.97 7.29 2.57
N CYS A 58 -11.51 6.40 1.72
CA CYS A 58 -12.30 5.28 2.21
C CYS A 58 -11.44 4.30 3.03
N LEU A 59 -10.20 4.04 2.61
CA LEU A 59 -9.26 3.18 3.35
C LEU A 59 -8.81 3.81 4.68
N ASP A 60 -8.82 5.13 4.78
CA ASP A 60 -8.46 5.90 5.97
C ASP A 60 -9.65 6.07 6.95
N SER A 61 -10.87 5.72 6.51
CA SER A 61 -12.09 5.84 7.31
C SER A 61 -12.30 4.61 8.19
N SER A 62 -12.68 4.84 9.46
CA SER A 62 -13.10 3.79 10.38
C SER A 62 -14.52 3.27 10.12
N ASP A 63 -15.28 3.96 9.29
CA ASP A 63 -16.71 3.67 9.06
C ASP A 63 -16.96 2.76 7.86
N VAL A 64 -15.89 2.28 7.22
CA VAL A 64 -15.97 1.45 6.01
C VAL A 64 -15.33 0.09 6.26
N ASP A 65 -16.14 -0.95 6.32
CA ASP A 65 -15.67 -2.32 6.52
C ASP A 65 -15.30 -3.02 5.19
N ASN A 66 -16.04 -2.73 4.13
CA ASN A 66 -15.86 -3.37 2.82
C ASN A 66 -15.83 -2.34 1.69
N ILE A 67 -14.84 -2.46 0.81
CA ILE A 67 -14.67 -1.59 -0.34
C ILE A 67 -14.63 -2.42 -1.62
N VAL A 68 -15.52 -2.13 -2.56
CA VAL A 68 -15.43 -2.65 -3.92
C VAL A 68 -14.98 -1.53 -4.85
N PHE A 69 -13.78 -1.64 -5.39
CA PHE A 69 -13.19 -0.63 -6.25
C PHE A 69 -13.09 -1.11 -7.69
N MET A 70 -13.92 -0.53 -8.57
CA MET A 70 -13.91 -0.81 -10.00
C MET A 70 -13.15 0.27 -10.76
N ALA A 71 -12.13 -0.12 -11.50
CA ALA A 71 -11.37 0.77 -12.37
C ALA A 71 -10.84 0.02 -13.60
N SER A 72 -10.69 0.74 -14.70
CA SER A 72 -10.08 0.22 -15.91
C SER A 72 -8.64 -0.26 -15.70
N ARG A 73 -8.15 -1.10 -16.60
CA ARG A 73 -6.75 -1.56 -16.56
C ARG A 73 -5.77 -0.41 -16.75
N GLN A 74 -4.56 -0.56 -16.20
CA GLN A 74 -3.41 0.37 -16.37
C GLN A 74 -3.62 1.79 -15.82
N HIS A 75 -4.53 2.00 -14.87
CA HIS A 75 -4.81 3.31 -14.27
C HIS A 75 -4.24 3.48 -12.85
N GLY A 76 -3.25 2.69 -12.43
CA GLY A 76 -2.57 2.89 -11.15
C GLY A 76 -3.22 2.26 -9.92
N LYS A 77 -4.22 1.37 -10.06
CA LYS A 77 -4.87 0.67 -8.93
C LYS A 77 -3.87 0.06 -7.96
N THR A 78 -3.03 -0.83 -8.46
CA THR A 78 -2.02 -1.54 -7.66
C THR A 78 -1.04 -0.58 -6.99
N THR A 79 -0.69 0.52 -7.66
CA THR A 79 0.14 1.58 -7.08
C THR A 79 -0.56 2.25 -5.90
N THR A 80 -1.83 2.62 -6.05
CA THR A 80 -2.61 3.25 -4.97
C THR A 80 -2.74 2.33 -3.77
N ILE A 81 -2.95 1.04 -3.99
CA ILE A 81 -3.02 0.06 -2.90
C ILE A 81 -1.66 -0.14 -2.23
N ALA A 82 -0.57 -0.19 -2.99
CA ALA A 82 0.77 -0.28 -2.43
C ALA A 82 1.10 0.93 -1.51
N GLN A 83 0.61 2.12 -1.86
CA GLN A 83 0.73 3.33 -1.04
C GLN A 83 0.00 3.19 0.29
N ALA A 84 -1.25 2.71 0.25
CA ALA A 84 -2.05 2.47 1.45
C ALA A 84 -1.41 1.38 2.34
N ILE A 85 -0.94 0.28 1.74
CA ILE A 85 -0.25 -0.79 2.47
C ILE A 85 1.00 -0.25 3.16
N LEU A 86 1.81 0.56 2.47
CA LEU A 86 3.00 1.16 3.08
C LEU A 86 2.64 2.05 4.27
N HIS A 87 1.59 2.86 4.17
CA HIS A 87 1.11 3.66 5.28
C HIS A 87 0.73 2.79 6.47
N TYR A 88 -0.03 1.72 6.26
CA TYR A 88 -0.41 0.78 7.32
C TYR A 88 0.80 0.11 7.97
N LEU A 89 1.79 -0.31 7.18
CA LEU A 89 3.02 -0.94 7.69
C LEU A 89 3.84 0.00 8.58
N LEU A 90 3.84 1.29 8.28
CA LEU A 90 4.56 2.29 9.06
C LEU A 90 3.84 2.69 10.35
N PHE A 91 2.52 2.93 10.27
CA PHE A 91 1.78 3.61 11.31
C PHE A 91 0.89 2.72 12.19
N TYR A 92 0.68 1.45 11.82
CA TYR A 92 -0.19 0.51 12.55
C TYR A 92 0.59 -0.72 13.04
N PRO A 93 1.19 -0.63 14.25
CA PRO A 93 1.97 -1.74 14.80
C PRO A 93 1.19 -3.04 14.88
N GLY A 94 1.83 -4.15 14.54
CA GLY A 94 1.25 -5.50 14.63
C GLY A 94 0.18 -5.82 13.60
N LEU A 95 -0.19 -4.90 12.71
CA LEU A 95 -1.19 -5.11 11.67
C LEU A 95 -0.73 -6.21 10.70
N LYS A 96 -1.64 -7.14 10.41
CA LYS A 96 -1.43 -8.18 9.39
C LYS A 96 -2.29 -7.86 8.18
N ILE A 97 -1.65 -7.83 7.02
CA ILE A 97 -2.30 -7.53 5.74
C ILE A 97 -2.05 -8.69 4.79
N GLU A 98 -3.11 -9.21 4.20
CA GLU A 98 -3.05 -10.21 3.13
C GLU A 98 -3.51 -9.59 1.81
N PHE A 99 -2.79 -9.90 0.76
CA PHE A 99 -3.09 -9.51 -0.60
C PHE A 99 -3.19 -10.75 -1.47
N LEU A 100 -4.31 -10.90 -2.16
CA LEU A 100 -4.58 -12.01 -3.08
C LEU A 100 -4.67 -11.49 -4.50
N THR A 101 -4.02 -12.19 -5.43
CA THR A 101 -4.06 -11.87 -6.86
C THR A 101 -3.98 -13.14 -7.71
N LEU A 102 -4.22 -13.00 -9.02
CA LEU A 102 -4.24 -14.14 -9.95
C LEU A 102 -2.86 -14.72 -10.26
N THR A 103 -1.82 -13.89 -10.28
CA THR A 103 -0.51 -14.33 -10.79
C THR A 103 0.61 -14.07 -9.81
N LYS A 104 1.62 -14.95 -9.85
CA LYS A 104 2.85 -14.76 -9.08
C LYS A 104 3.53 -13.41 -9.38
N LYS A 105 3.54 -13.01 -10.66
CA LYS A 105 4.11 -11.73 -11.07
C LYS A 105 3.41 -10.56 -10.39
N ASN A 106 2.07 -10.52 -10.39
CA ASN A 106 1.32 -9.46 -9.73
C ASN A 106 1.60 -9.43 -8.21
N ALA A 107 1.74 -10.61 -7.59
CA ALA A 107 2.08 -10.70 -6.17
C ALA A 107 3.49 -10.16 -5.86
N GLU A 108 4.45 -10.37 -6.74
CA GLU A 108 5.81 -9.83 -6.61
C GLU A 108 5.84 -8.33 -6.92
N ASP A 109 5.14 -7.88 -7.97
CA ASP A 109 5.10 -6.47 -8.40
C ASP A 109 4.59 -5.52 -7.30
N VAL A 110 3.61 -5.92 -6.50
CA VAL A 110 3.12 -5.07 -5.39
C VAL A 110 4.18 -4.91 -4.30
N ILE A 111 4.93 -5.96 -4.00
CA ILE A 111 6.04 -5.91 -3.04
C ILE A 111 7.16 -4.98 -3.54
N GLU A 112 7.53 -5.08 -4.80
CA GLU A 112 8.56 -4.23 -5.40
C GLU A 112 8.16 -2.75 -5.36
N ARG A 113 6.88 -2.44 -5.61
CA ARG A 113 6.36 -1.07 -5.48
C ARG A 113 6.45 -0.54 -4.05
N ILE A 114 6.08 -1.35 -3.06
CA ILE A 114 6.16 -0.97 -1.65
C ILE A 114 7.62 -0.70 -1.26
N LYS A 115 8.55 -1.58 -1.63
CA LYS A 115 9.99 -1.40 -1.39
C LYS A 115 10.51 -0.12 -2.01
N PHE A 116 10.21 0.09 -3.30
CA PHE A 116 10.60 1.30 -4.00
C PHE A 116 10.08 2.57 -3.29
N MET A 117 8.81 2.60 -2.90
CA MET A 117 8.24 3.74 -2.19
C MET A 117 8.92 3.96 -0.84
N TYR A 118 9.14 2.89 -0.07
CA TYR A 118 9.82 2.95 1.22
C TYR A 118 11.24 3.50 1.09
N ASP A 119 12.03 3.00 0.15
CA ASP A 119 13.42 3.42 -0.06
C ASP A 119 13.53 4.89 -0.46
N ASN A 120 12.49 5.45 -1.08
CA ASN A 120 12.42 6.85 -1.50
C ASN A 120 11.74 7.78 -0.47
N LEU A 121 11.30 7.26 0.69
CA LEU A 121 10.84 8.11 1.79
C LEU A 121 11.99 8.91 2.42
N PRO A 122 11.71 10.10 2.97
CA PRO A 122 12.65 10.81 3.83
C PRO A 122 13.11 9.92 5.01
N GLU A 123 14.36 10.09 5.42
CA GLU A 123 14.96 9.25 6.47
C GLU A 123 14.16 9.26 7.78
N TRP A 124 13.63 10.40 8.19
CA TRP A 124 12.84 10.53 9.40
C TRP A 124 11.54 9.72 9.37
N LEU A 125 10.90 9.56 8.18
CA LEU A 125 9.75 8.66 7.99
C LEU A 125 10.17 7.19 8.00
N ARG A 126 11.30 6.84 7.36
CA ARG A 126 11.83 5.46 7.39
C ARG A 126 12.21 5.01 8.80
N ASN A 127 12.59 5.95 9.66
CA ASN A 127 12.96 5.66 11.05
C ASN A 127 11.76 5.39 11.97
N ILE A 128 10.52 5.58 11.52
CA ILE A 128 9.30 5.22 12.28
C ILE A 128 9.20 3.72 12.48
N SER A 129 9.42 2.98 11.40
CA SER A 129 9.45 1.52 11.41
C SER A 129 10.33 1.03 10.26
N LYS A 130 11.22 0.09 10.58
CA LYS A 130 12.19 -0.45 9.62
C LYS A 130 11.82 -1.86 9.21
N PRO A 131 11.96 -2.19 7.93
CA PRO A 131 11.78 -3.56 7.48
C PRO A 131 12.89 -4.46 8.06
N LYS A 132 12.52 -5.68 8.43
CA LYS A 132 13.48 -6.66 8.91
C LYS A 132 14.35 -7.17 7.75
N GLY A 133 15.64 -6.91 7.78
CA GLY A 133 16.63 -7.05 6.72
C GLY A 133 16.44 -8.26 5.80
N LYS A 134 16.76 -9.50 6.23
CA LYS A 134 16.60 -10.71 5.38
C LYS A 134 15.17 -10.98 4.90
N ILE A 135 14.17 -10.46 5.61
CA ILE A 135 12.76 -10.61 5.25
C ILE A 135 12.38 -9.60 4.18
N PHE A 136 12.99 -8.41 4.19
CA PHE A 136 12.79 -7.40 3.16
C PHE A 136 13.24 -7.86 1.76
N ASP A 137 14.17 -8.80 1.69
CA ASP A 137 14.61 -9.38 0.40
C ASP A 137 13.61 -10.37 -0.19
N LYS A 138 12.63 -10.85 0.58
CA LYS A 138 11.60 -11.74 0.06
C LYS A 138 10.72 -11.05 -0.98
N LYS A 139 10.25 -11.84 -1.95
CA LYS A 139 9.46 -11.34 -3.09
C LYS A 139 7.96 -11.25 -2.83
N THR A 140 7.47 -11.91 -1.78
CA THR A 140 6.03 -12.02 -1.49
C THR A 140 5.66 -11.73 -0.04
N TYR A 141 6.62 -11.29 0.78
CA TYR A 141 6.40 -11.06 2.20
C TYR A 141 7.26 -9.91 2.72
N LEU A 142 6.67 -9.03 3.51
CA LEU A 142 7.35 -7.96 4.23
C LEU A 142 7.00 -8.03 5.71
N GLU A 143 7.97 -7.74 6.57
CA GLU A 143 7.76 -7.58 8.00
C GLU A 143 8.59 -6.40 8.50
N PHE A 144 7.96 -5.57 9.32
CA PHE A 144 8.56 -4.39 9.92
C PHE A 144 8.86 -4.63 11.40
N ASP A 145 9.76 -3.85 11.98
CA ASP A 145 10.20 -4.00 13.37
C ASP A 145 9.09 -3.68 14.39
N ASN A 146 8.10 -2.86 14.00
CA ASN A 146 6.87 -2.62 14.77
C ASN A 146 5.89 -3.82 14.78
N GLY A 147 6.25 -4.95 14.14
CA GLY A 147 5.43 -6.16 14.05
C GLY A 147 4.39 -6.16 12.95
N ALA A 148 4.25 -5.07 12.18
CA ALA A 148 3.36 -5.04 11.01
C ALA A 148 3.90 -5.98 9.92
N ARG A 149 2.97 -6.67 9.23
CA ARG A 149 3.29 -7.70 8.24
C ARG A 149 2.41 -7.56 7.01
N PHE A 150 3.00 -7.77 5.86
CA PHE A 150 2.30 -7.84 4.58
C PHE A 150 2.68 -9.13 3.86
N ASN A 151 1.69 -9.88 3.45
CA ASN A 151 1.86 -11.12 2.71
C ASN A 151 1.09 -11.02 1.39
N SER A 152 1.80 -11.17 0.29
CA SER A 152 1.24 -11.16 -1.05
C SER A 152 1.19 -12.59 -1.59
N ARG A 153 -0.01 -13.06 -1.92
CA ARG A 153 -0.25 -14.42 -2.41
C ARG A 153 -0.90 -14.39 -3.79
N TYR A 154 -0.66 -15.46 -4.55
CA TYR A 154 -1.37 -15.68 -5.81
C TYR A 154 -2.14 -16.99 -5.75
N ILE A 155 -3.25 -17.01 -6.45
CA ILE A 155 -4.12 -18.19 -6.54
C ILE A 155 -3.68 -19.01 -7.74
N SER A 156 -3.02 -20.14 -7.49
CA SER A 156 -2.71 -21.11 -8.54
C SER A 156 -3.88 -22.05 -8.72
N GLY A 157 -4.25 -22.36 -9.96
CA GLY A 157 -5.49 -22.98 -10.44
C GLY A 157 -6.10 -24.20 -9.73
N ASN A 158 -5.50 -24.69 -8.64
CA ASN A 158 -6.02 -25.84 -7.85
C ASN A 158 -6.31 -25.48 -6.39
N ILE A 159 -6.19 -24.22 -6.00
CA ILE A 159 -6.46 -23.78 -4.62
C ILE A 159 -7.72 -22.94 -4.67
N SER A 160 -8.79 -23.42 -4.02
CA SER A 160 -10.00 -22.63 -3.91
C SER A 160 -9.84 -21.46 -2.92
N PRO A 161 -10.52 -20.32 -3.13
CA PRO A 161 -10.44 -19.15 -2.25
C PRO A 161 -10.78 -19.47 -0.79
N ASP A 162 -11.70 -20.41 -0.55
CA ASP A 162 -12.08 -20.87 0.79
C ASP A 162 -10.93 -21.58 1.52
N GLN A 163 -10.03 -22.26 0.81
CA GLN A 163 -8.83 -22.86 1.39
C GLN A 163 -7.80 -21.81 1.81
N ILE A 164 -7.78 -20.67 1.11
CA ILE A 164 -6.89 -19.57 1.44
C ILE A 164 -7.40 -18.82 2.67
N SER A 165 -8.73 -18.66 2.80
CA SER A 165 -9.36 -17.95 3.91
C SER A 165 -9.46 -18.79 5.20
N ARG A 166 -9.48 -20.12 5.09
CA ARG A 166 -9.55 -21.02 6.25
C ARG A 166 -8.33 -20.86 7.17
N GLY A 167 -8.57 -20.43 8.39
CA GLY A 167 -7.53 -20.24 9.40
C GLY A 167 -6.81 -18.89 9.33
N MET A 168 -7.22 -17.97 8.46
CA MET A 168 -6.71 -16.61 8.44
C MET A 168 -7.58 -15.71 9.31
N SER A 169 -7.02 -15.26 10.42
CA SER A 169 -7.53 -14.08 11.14
C SER A 169 -6.70 -12.88 10.70
N VAL A 170 -7.12 -12.22 9.63
CA VAL A 170 -6.45 -11.03 9.12
C VAL A 170 -7.36 -9.82 9.22
N PRO A 171 -6.89 -8.74 9.88
CA PRO A 171 -7.67 -7.51 9.98
C PRO A 171 -7.90 -6.82 8.64
N LEU A 172 -7.02 -7.02 7.66
CA LEU A 172 -7.12 -6.39 6.34
C LEU A 172 -6.79 -7.39 5.24
N LEU A 173 -7.77 -7.65 4.37
CA LEU A 173 -7.64 -8.47 3.18
C LEU A 173 -7.88 -7.61 1.95
N TRP A 174 -6.94 -7.65 1.00
CA TRP A 174 -7.09 -7.07 -0.31
C TRP A 174 -7.12 -8.16 -1.38
N ILE A 175 -8.09 -8.08 -2.30
CA ILE A 175 -8.21 -9.00 -3.42
C ILE A 175 -8.15 -8.19 -4.72
N ASP A 176 -7.09 -8.39 -5.50
CA ASP A 176 -6.94 -7.75 -6.81
C ASP A 176 -7.48 -8.66 -7.90
N GLU A 177 -8.15 -8.06 -8.87
CA GLU A 177 -8.78 -8.76 -9.99
C GLU A 177 -9.79 -9.84 -9.56
N ALA A 178 -10.53 -9.62 -8.47
CA ALA A 178 -11.48 -10.58 -7.87
C ALA A 178 -12.45 -11.23 -8.88
N ALA A 179 -12.90 -10.47 -9.88
CA ALA A 179 -13.80 -10.97 -10.92
C ALA A 179 -13.22 -12.08 -11.83
N PHE A 180 -11.90 -12.26 -11.80
CA PHE A 180 -11.21 -13.29 -12.61
C PHE A 180 -10.73 -14.46 -11.75
N ILE A 181 -10.95 -14.43 -10.42
CA ILE A 181 -10.59 -15.51 -9.53
C ILE A 181 -11.71 -16.56 -9.57
N PRO A 182 -11.42 -17.81 -9.98
CA PRO A 182 -12.41 -18.88 -9.98
C PRO A 182 -13.00 -19.11 -8.57
N HIS A 183 -14.30 -19.35 -8.50
CA HIS A 183 -15.02 -19.67 -7.25
C HIS A 183 -14.87 -18.59 -6.16
N MET A 184 -14.71 -17.33 -6.55
CA MET A 184 -14.58 -16.24 -5.58
C MET A 184 -15.88 -16.01 -4.79
N GLU A 185 -17.02 -16.36 -5.38
CA GLU A 185 -18.33 -16.37 -4.73
C GLU A 185 -18.40 -17.27 -3.50
N ASP A 186 -17.58 -18.32 -3.43
CA ASP A 186 -17.53 -19.27 -2.32
C ASP A 186 -16.66 -18.77 -1.14
N ALA A 187 -15.98 -17.64 -1.31
CA ALA A 187 -15.04 -17.09 -0.32
C ALA A 187 -15.67 -16.09 0.67
N TRP A 188 -16.97 -15.76 0.49
CA TRP A 188 -17.69 -14.76 1.30
C TRP A 188 -18.65 -15.40 2.30
#